data_27ff3c01b9476f9c5baf21ad755a7933
#
_entry.id   27ff3c01b9476f9c5baf21ad755a7933
#
_cell.length_a   1.000
_cell.length_b   1.000
_cell.length_c   1.000
_cell.angle_alpha   90.00
_cell.angle_beta   90.00
_cell.angle_gamma   90.00
#
_symmetry.space_group_name_H-M   'P 1'
#
loop_
_entity.id
_entity.type
_entity.pdbx_description
1 polymer ?
#
loop_
_entity_poly.entity_id
_entity_poly.type
_entity_poly.pdbx_seq_one_letter_code
_entity_poly.pdbx_strand_id
1 'polypeptide(L)'
;MHFSNIASLTVVLASLASAAPTRRCEGDGTCPEVQTWDNCLMPNQVALTFDDGPAGFEKDILQTLGDRKATFFLNGCNSQCIYDEENVKQIRALHAAGMTLGSHGWTHAHFNELTYDQMHDQLWKMEEAFKKILGLKPLYFRAPYGEMCDTLMRVLTERGYKKNFLWSDDVGDSSLLGVEYGKNVYKNISESKPQHPHMILNHASHESTVKEILPYAIEELECAEYEIVAVDTCLGCQGEWPYEWVGEPQERDETWVC
;
A
#
# COMPACT_ATOMS: atom_id res chain seq x y z
N MET A 1 49.57 42.32 -31.15
CA MET A 1 48.36 42.31 -30.29
C MET A 1 47.40 41.28 -30.86
N HIS A 2 47.39 40.09 -30.25
CA HIS A 2 46.46 38.99 -30.64
C HIS A 2 45.36 38.93 -29.61
N PHE A 3 44.15 39.19 -30.03
CA PHE A 3 42.95 38.97 -29.20
C PHE A 3 42.42 37.57 -29.51
N SER A 4 42.50 36.67 -28.51
CA SER A 4 41.84 35.37 -28.55
C SER A 4 40.40 35.52 -28.07
N ASN A 5 39.44 35.27 -28.93
CA ASN A 5 38.02 35.12 -28.59
C ASN A 5 37.79 33.73 -27.97
N ILE A 6 37.44 33.70 -26.69
CA ILE A 6 36.97 32.49 -26.02
C ILE A 6 35.45 32.47 -26.19
N ALA A 7 34.97 31.56 -27.04
CA ALA A 7 33.52 31.28 -27.13
C ALA A 7 33.08 30.39 -25.97
N SER A 8 32.24 30.93 -25.08
CA SER A 8 31.58 30.14 -24.03
C SER A 8 30.51 29.24 -24.65
N LEU A 9 30.74 27.96 -24.57
CA LEU A 9 29.77 26.94 -24.95
C LEU A 9 28.81 26.72 -23.77
N THR A 10 27.58 27.24 -23.87
CA THR A 10 26.53 27.00 -22.91
C THR A 10 25.89 25.64 -23.22
N VAL A 11 26.20 24.64 -22.40
CA VAL A 11 25.51 23.32 -22.47
C VAL A 11 24.17 23.46 -21.84
N VAL A 12 23.13 23.46 -22.65
CA VAL A 12 21.74 23.34 -22.18
C VAL A 12 21.48 21.85 -21.90
N LEU A 13 21.51 21.47 -20.64
CA LEU A 13 21.02 20.17 -20.18
C LEU A 13 19.50 20.14 -20.32
N ALA A 14 19.01 19.55 -21.40
CA ALA A 14 17.61 19.19 -21.52
C ALA A 14 17.35 18.01 -20.57
N SER A 15 16.60 18.26 -19.50
CA SER A 15 16.05 17.21 -18.64
C SER A 15 15.08 16.36 -19.47
N LEU A 16 15.52 15.17 -19.84
CA LEU A 16 14.64 14.14 -20.39
C LEU A 16 13.73 13.66 -19.25
N ALA A 17 12.54 14.24 -19.15
CA ALA A 17 11.47 13.66 -18.38
C ALA A 17 11.17 12.29 -19.00
N SER A 18 11.56 11.22 -18.33
CA SER A 18 11.23 9.85 -18.70
C SER A 18 9.73 9.69 -18.54
N ALA A 19 9.00 9.74 -19.63
CA ALA A 19 7.60 9.39 -19.64
C ALA A 19 7.48 7.90 -19.25
N ALA A 20 6.81 7.62 -18.14
CA ALA A 20 6.48 6.25 -17.77
C ALA A 20 5.74 5.57 -18.93
N PRO A 21 6.02 4.27 -19.21
CA PRO A 21 5.36 3.56 -20.28
C PRO A 21 3.86 3.50 -20.00
N THR A 22 3.08 4.24 -20.80
CA THR A 22 1.63 4.10 -20.81
C THR A 22 1.29 2.75 -21.40
N ARG A 23 0.68 1.85 -20.62
CA ARG A 23 0.10 0.61 -21.15
C ARG A 23 -0.91 1.00 -22.23
N ARG A 24 -0.70 0.53 -23.46
CA ARG A 24 -1.71 0.61 -24.52
C ARG A 24 -2.85 -0.31 -24.14
N CYS A 25 -4.07 0.23 -24.07
CA CYS A 25 -5.28 -0.56 -24.01
C CYS A 25 -5.31 -1.50 -25.21
N GLU A 26 -5.56 -2.79 -24.99
CA GLU A 26 -5.57 -3.78 -26.07
C GLU A 26 -6.84 -3.63 -26.92
N GLY A 27 -6.65 -3.63 -28.23
CA GLY A 27 -7.56 -4.01 -29.33
C GLY A 27 -8.91 -3.29 -29.50
N ASP A 28 -9.66 -2.96 -28.46
CA ASP A 28 -11.00 -2.32 -28.56
C ASP A 28 -11.12 -0.98 -27.82
N GLY A 29 -10.01 -0.50 -27.22
CA GLY A 29 -9.96 0.77 -26.52
C GLY A 29 -10.47 0.74 -25.07
N THR A 30 -10.86 -0.41 -24.54
CA THR A 30 -11.27 -0.58 -23.14
C THR A 30 -10.09 -1.10 -22.31
N CYS A 31 -9.59 -0.30 -21.38
CA CYS A 31 -8.73 -0.81 -20.32
C CYS A 31 -9.61 -1.55 -19.30
N PRO A 32 -9.19 -2.71 -18.76
CA PRO A 32 -9.92 -3.33 -17.68
C PRO A 32 -9.98 -2.37 -16.49
N GLU A 33 -11.19 -2.06 -16.06
CA GLU A 33 -11.44 -1.13 -14.97
C GLU A 33 -10.91 -1.70 -13.66
N VAL A 34 -10.28 -0.85 -12.84
CA VAL A 34 -9.80 -1.24 -11.51
C VAL A 34 -11.00 -1.55 -10.62
N GLN A 35 -11.04 -2.76 -10.09
CA GLN A 35 -12.13 -3.18 -9.21
C GLN A 35 -11.87 -2.71 -7.78
N THR A 36 -12.93 -2.21 -7.12
CA THR A 36 -12.88 -1.84 -5.69
C THR A 36 -13.46 -2.94 -4.84
N TRP A 37 -12.75 -3.27 -3.75
CA TRP A 37 -13.10 -4.31 -2.79
C TRP A 37 -13.05 -3.76 -1.37
N ASP A 38 -14.03 -4.12 -0.56
CA ASP A 38 -14.16 -3.71 0.84
C ASP A 38 -14.30 -4.89 1.81
N ASN A 39 -14.30 -6.12 1.27
CA ASN A 39 -14.56 -7.32 2.06
C ASN A 39 -13.89 -8.56 1.46
N CYS A 40 -13.74 -9.62 2.27
CA CYS A 40 -13.37 -10.95 1.78
C CYS A 40 -14.54 -11.65 1.09
N LEU A 41 -14.26 -12.74 0.38
CA LEU A 41 -15.29 -13.51 -0.32
C LEU A 41 -15.82 -14.69 0.51
N MET A 42 -14.99 -15.25 1.39
CA MET A 42 -15.37 -16.43 2.19
C MET A 42 -15.82 -16.01 3.59
N PRO A 43 -16.95 -16.52 4.09
CA PRO A 43 -17.56 -16.05 5.36
C PRO A 43 -16.65 -16.16 6.58
N ASN A 44 -15.74 -17.14 6.60
CA ASN A 44 -14.82 -17.38 7.71
C ASN A 44 -13.45 -16.69 7.53
N GLN A 45 -13.29 -15.81 6.54
CA GLN A 45 -12.04 -15.11 6.30
C GLN A 45 -12.08 -13.67 6.78
N VAL A 46 -10.96 -13.27 7.40
CA VAL A 46 -10.69 -11.89 7.81
C VAL A 46 -9.36 -11.45 7.25
N ALA A 47 -9.36 -10.35 6.49
CA ALA A 47 -8.14 -9.70 6.06
C ALA A 47 -7.77 -8.59 7.05
N LEU A 48 -6.64 -8.76 7.75
CA LEU A 48 -6.02 -7.70 8.52
C LEU A 48 -5.23 -6.79 7.58
N THR A 49 -5.57 -5.50 7.55
CA THR A 49 -4.88 -4.52 6.71
C THR A 49 -4.32 -3.39 7.57
N PHE A 50 -3.11 -2.91 7.21
CA PHE A 50 -2.37 -1.89 7.94
C PHE A 50 -1.97 -0.77 6.98
N ASP A 51 -2.44 0.44 7.24
CA ASP A 51 -2.12 1.62 6.47
C ASP A 51 -1.00 2.45 7.13
N ASP A 52 -0.48 3.46 6.43
CA ASP A 52 0.48 4.47 6.89
C ASP A 52 1.90 4.00 7.21
N GLY A 53 2.22 2.75 6.94
CA GLY A 53 3.62 2.29 7.00
C GLY A 53 4.49 2.90 5.87
N PRO A 54 5.83 2.91 6.02
CA PRO A 54 6.57 2.46 7.19
C PRO A 54 6.48 3.46 8.35
N ALA A 55 6.33 2.92 9.56
CA ALA A 55 6.18 3.71 10.79
C ALA A 55 7.10 3.23 11.93
N GLY A 56 7.92 2.20 11.67
CA GLY A 56 8.88 1.63 12.61
C GLY A 56 8.33 0.49 13.46
N PHE A 57 7.06 0.12 13.30
CA PHE A 57 6.43 -0.98 14.02
C PHE A 57 6.23 -2.25 13.18
N GLU A 58 6.64 -2.26 11.91
CA GLU A 58 6.43 -3.37 10.99
C GLU A 58 7.04 -4.69 11.50
N LYS A 59 8.21 -4.60 12.15
CA LYS A 59 8.85 -5.74 12.79
C LYS A 59 8.00 -6.31 13.92
N ASP A 60 7.43 -5.46 14.77
CA ASP A 60 6.59 -5.88 15.89
C ASP A 60 5.27 -6.49 15.39
N ILE A 61 4.67 -5.89 14.36
CA ILE A 61 3.49 -6.43 13.70
C ILE A 61 3.79 -7.81 13.14
N LEU A 62 4.90 -7.96 12.39
CA LEU A 62 5.32 -9.22 11.80
C LEU A 62 5.55 -10.30 12.86
N GLN A 63 6.19 -9.94 13.98
CA GLN A 63 6.42 -10.85 15.10
C GLN A 63 5.10 -11.30 15.75
N THR A 64 4.14 -10.40 15.91
CA THR A 64 2.82 -10.69 16.50
C THR A 64 1.96 -11.54 15.57
N LEU A 65 2.03 -11.30 14.25
CA LEU A 65 1.31 -12.10 13.25
C LEU A 65 1.82 -13.56 13.21
N GLY A 66 3.10 -13.80 13.44
CA GLY A 66 3.69 -15.13 13.30
C GLY A 66 3.58 -15.67 11.87
N ASP A 67 2.94 -16.82 11.67
CA ASP A 67 2.75 -17.44 10.35
C ASP A 67 1.56 -16.86 9.57
N ARG A 68 0.72 -16.04 10.19
CA ARG A 68 -0.47 -15.45 9.58
C ARG A 68 -0.07 -14.40 8.55
N LYS A 69 -0.95 -14.17 7.56
CA LYS A 69 -0.69 -13.20 6.49
C LYS A 69 -1.60 -11.98 6.65
N ALA A 70 -1.02 -10.82 6.36
CA ALA A 70 -1.70 -9.54 6.39
C ALA A 70 -1.29 -8.69 5.18
N THR A 71 -1.95 -7.56 5.02
CA THR A 71 -1.66 -6.62 3.93
C THR A 71 -1.25 -5.26 4.50
N PHE A 72 -0.25 -4.65 3.89
CA PHE A 72 0.26 -3.34 4.26
C PHE A 72 0.13 -2.39 3.07
N PHE A 73 -0.58 -1.29 3.23
CA PHE A 73 -0.64 -0.21 2.25
C PHE A 73 0.34 0.89 2.67
N LEU A 74 1.45 0.97 1.92
CA LEU A 74 2.61 1.78 2.31
C LEU A 74 2.57 3.16 1.67
N ASN A 75 3.01 4.18 2.43
CA ASN A 75 3.34 5.50 1.92
C ASN A 75 4.85 5.63 1.64
N GLY A 76 5.20 6.60 0.79
CA GLY A 76 6.60 6.92 0.52
C GLY A 76 7.21 7.87 1.53
N CYS A 77 6.49 8.94 1.85
CA CYS A 77 6.94 10.03 2.70
C CYS A 77 5.74 10.54 3.53
N ASN A 78 5.40 9.82 4.58
CA ASN A 78 4.32 10.15 5.51
C ASN A 78 4.83 10.04 6.95
N SER A 79 4.58 8.93 7.64
CA SER A 79 5.06 8.69 9.01
C SER A 79 6.59 8.70 9.08
N GLN A 80 7.23 8.00 8.15
CA GLN A 80 8.68 7.96 7.95
C GLN A 80 9.00 7.94 6.45
N CYS A 81 10.28 8.11 6.10
CA CYS A 81 10.72 7.96 4.73
C CYS A 81 10.87 6.47 4.37
N ILE A 82 10.21 6.04 3.28
CA ILE A 82 10.28 4.65 2.79
C ILE A 82 11.71 4.22 2.47
N TYR A 83 12.59 5.18 2.18
CA TYR A 83 13.99 4.94 1.84
C TYR A 83 14.93 4.92 3.05
N ASP A 84 14.49 5.18 4.27
CA ASP A 84 15.35 5.01 5.43
C ASP A 84 15.83 3.55 5.54
N GLU A 85 17.09 3.35 5.91
CA GLU A 85 17.72 2.02 5.86
C GLU A 85 16.95 0.97 6.66
N GLU A 86 16.44 1.35 7.83
CA GLU A 86 15.68 0.44 8.67
C GLU A 86 14.34 0.10 8.05
N ASN A 87 13.66 1.08 7.45
CA ASN A 87 12.39 0.88 6.78
C ASN A 87 12.54 -0.03 5.53
N VAL A 88 13.60 0.16 4.77
CA VAL A 88 13.94 -0.75 3.64
C VAL A 88 14.12 -2.19 4.11
N LYS A 89 14.81 -2.40 5.24
CA LYS A 89 14.99 -3.74 5.82
C LYS A 89 13.65 -4.34 6.26
N GLN A 90 12.82 -3.54 6.92
CA GLN A 90 11.49 -3.99 7.39
C GLN A 90 10.56 -4.31 6.22
N ILE A 91 10.50 -3.48 5.18
CA ILE A 91 9.69 -3.73 3.97
C ILE A 91 10.15 -5.03 3.27
N ARG A 92 11.46 -5.25 3.14
CA ARG A 92 11.99 -6.49 2.61
C ARG A 92 11.63 -7.70 3.48
N ALA A 93 11.65 -7.54 4.80
CA ALA A 93 11.26 -8.60 5.74
C ALA A 93 9.76 -8.93 5.64
N LEU A 94 8.88 -7.94 5.55
CA LEU A 94 7.45 -8.14 5.30
C LEU A 94 7.20 -8.93 4.01
N HIS A 95 7.82 -8.50 2.91
CA HIS A 95 7.69 -9.19 1.63
C HIS A 95 8.23 -10.62 1.69
N ALA A 96 9.41 -10.84 2.28
CA ALA A 96 10.01 -12.16 2.43
C ALA A 96 9.18 -13.10 3.33
N ALA A 97 8.45 -12.56 4.29
CA ALA A 97 7.51 -13.30 5.13
C ALA A 97 6.16 -13.59 4.42
N GLY A 98 6.00 -13.17 3.17
CA GLY A 98 4.79 -13.39 2.38
C GLY A 98 3.61 -12.49 2.73
N MET A 99 3.89 -11.31 3.31
CA MET A 99 2.87 -10.27 3.47
C MET A 99 2.58 -9.60 2.13
N THR A 100 1.33 -9.22 1.90
CA THR A 100 0.95 -8.45 0.72
C THR A 100 1.22 -6.97 0.95
N LEU A 101 1.92 -6.32 0.01
CA LEU A 101 2.24 -4.90 0.08
C LEU A 101 1.54 -4.15 -1.05
N GLY A 102 0.82 -3.09 -0.71
CA GLY A 102 0.14 -2.21 -1.67
C GLY A 102 0.61 -0.76 -1.54
N SER A 103 0.18 0.06 -2.48
CA SER A 103 0.45 1.51 -2.47
C SER A 103 -0.64 2.27 -1.71
N HIS A 104 -0.23 3.23 -0.87
CA HIS A 104 -1.12 4.19 -0.18
C HIS A 104 -0.84 5.64 -0.60
N GLY A 105 -0.24 5.83 -1.78
CA GLY A 105 0.22 7.12 -2.26
C GLY A 105 1.54 7.57 -1.60
N TRP A 106 2.15 8.64 -2.14
CA TRP A 106 3.46 9.07 -1.66
C TRP A 106 3.41 9.80 -0.32
N THR A 107 2.57 10.84 -0.20
CA THR A 107 2.53 11.75 0.96
C THR A 107 1.24 11.68 1.77
N HIS A 108 0.43 10.62 1.63
CA HIS A 108 -0.90 10.51 2.25
C HIS A 108 -1.81 11.71 1.90
N ALA A 109 -1.72 12.20 0.65
CA ALA A 109 -2.48 13.36 0.20
C ALA A 109 -3.98 13.02 0.01
N HIS A 110 -4.83 14.04 0.13
CA HIS A 110 -6.24 13.96 -0.27
C HIS A 110 -6.36 13.84 -1.80
N PHE A 111 -6.61 12.63 -2.30
CA PHE A 111 -6.64 12.39 -3.76
C PHE A 111 -7.75 13.18 -4.46
N ASN A 112 -8.88 13.43 -3.78
CA ASN A 112 -9.96 14.25 -4.32
C ASN A 112 -9.58 15.74 -4.55
N GLU A 113 -8.48 16.19 -3.92
CA GLU A 113 -7.95 17.57 -4.07
C GLU A 113 -6.81 17.66 -5.09
N LEU A 114 -6.30 16.51 -5.58
CA LEU A 114 -5.20 16.45 -6.52
C LEU A 114 -5.66 16.61 -7.97
N THR A 115 -4.84 17.25 -8.78
CA THR A 115 -4.97 17.22 -10.23
C THR A 115 -4.58 15.83 -10.77
N TYR A 116 -4.99 15.54 -12.00
CA TYR A 116 -4.62 14.32 -12.72
C TYR A 116 -3.10 14.04 -12.68
N ASP A 117 -2.28 15.04 -13.00
CA ASP A 117 -0.82 14.91 -13.01
C ASP A 117 -0.24 14.69 -11.61
N GLN A 118 -0.81 15.32 -10.58
CA GLN A 118 -0.40 15.12 -9.19
C GLN A 118 -0.74 13.70 -8.70
N MET A 119 -1.89 13.15 -9.08
CA MET A 119 -2.23 11.75 -8.80
C MET A 119 -1.21 10.79 -9.43
N HIS A 120 -0.86 11.04 -10.70
CA HIS A 120 0.18 10.28 -11.39
C HIS A 120 1.53 10.34 -10.67
N ASP A 121 1.94 11.52 -10.18
CA ASP A 121 3.19 11.72 -9.44
C ASP A 121 3.21 10.93 -8.11
N GLN A 122 2.11 10.99 -7.33
CA GLN A 122 1.95 10.24 -6.09
C GLN A 122 2.15 8.73 -6.30
N LEU A 123 1.53 8.19 -7.34
CA LEU A 123 1.59 6.75 -7.64
C LEU A 123 2.93 6.36 -8.26
N TRP A 124 3.47 7.17 -9.16
CA TRP A 124 4.76 6.92 -9.80
C TRP A 124 5.90 6.84 -8.79
N LYS A 125 5.94 7.76 -7.81
CA LYS A 125 6.95 7.75 -6.75
C LYS A 125 6.89 6.46 -5.93
N MET A 126 5.69 5.96 -5.64
CA MET A 126 5.53 4.68 -4.96
C MET A 126 6.00 3.51 -5.81
N GLU A 127 5.68 3.49 -7.10
CA GLU A 127 6.14 2.46 -8.02
C GLU A 127 7.68 2.44 -8.12
N GLU A 128 8.33 3.62 -8.21
CA GLU A 128 9.79 3.70 -8.18
C GLU A 128 10.39 3.24 -6.85
N ALA A 129 9.74 3.53 -5.71
CA ALA A 129 10.18 3.02 -4.42
C ALA A 129 10.10 1.49 -4.34
N PHE A 130 8.98 0.90 -4.74
CA PHE A 130 8.82 -0.56 -4.79
C PHE A 130 9.85 -1.21 -5.73
N LYS A 131 10.07 -0.63 -6.91
CA LYS A 131 11.07 -1.09 -7.87
C LYS A 131 12.47 -1.08 -7.28
N LYS A 132 12.87 0.02 -6.64
CA LYS A 132 14.19 0.15 -6.00
C LYS A 132 14.36 -0.85 -4.85
N ILE A 133 13.37 -0.97 -3.97
CA ILE A 133 13.47 -1.75 -2.75
C ILE A 133 13.31 -3.25 -3.02
N LEU A 134 12.36 -3.63 -3.90
CA LEU A 134 11.90 -5.01 -4.09
C LEU A 134 12.07 -5.54 -5.52
N GLY A 135 12.35 -4.70 -6.52
CA GLY A 135 12.32 -5.08 -7.93
C GLY A 135 10.90 -5.29 -8.47
N LEU A 136 9.89 -4.79 -7.77
CA LEU A 136 8.47 -5.00 -8.04
C LEU A 136 7.75 -3.68 -8.27
N LYS A 137 6.63 -3.74 -8.98
CA LYS A 137 5.64 -2.66 -9.05
C LYS A 137 4.37 -3.12 -8.34
N PRO A 138 3.80 -2.34 -7.39
CA PRO A 138 2.55 -2.71 -6.74
C PRO A 138 1.38 -2.55 -7.73
N LEU A 139 0.47 -3.53 -7.72
CA LEU A 139 -0.76 -3.51 -8.51
C LEU A 139 -2.01 -3.30 -7.64
N TYR A 140 -1.83 -3.24 -6.32
CA TYR A 140 -2.86 -3.00 -5.32
C TYR A 140 -2.69 -1.61 -4.73
N PHE A 141 -3.81 -0.94 -4.54
CA PHE A 141 -3.87 0.43 -4.04
C PHE A 141 -4.98 0.57 -3.00
N ARG A 142 -4.76 1.43 -2.02
CA ARG A 142 -5.80 1.98 -1.15
C ARG A 142 -5.62 3.49 -1.09
N ALA A 143 -6.68 4.22 -1.34
CA ALA A 143 -6.62 5.68 -1.26
C ALA A 143 -6.57 6.14 0.20
N PRO A 144 -5.70 7.10 0.55
CA PRO A 144 -5.80 7.82 1.81
C PRO A 144 -7.24 8.29 2.07
N TYR A 145 -7.68 8.20 3.32
CA TYR A 145 -9.03 8.58 3.77
C TYR A 145 -10.19 7.80 3.11
N GLY A 146 -9.92 6.74 2.34
CA GLY A 146 -10.92 6.02 1.55
C GLY A 146 -11.51 6.85 0.41
N GLU A 147 -10.84 7.91 -0.01
CA GLU A 147 -11.30 8.81 -1.06
C GLU A 147 -11.33 8.15 -2.43
N MET A 148 -12.40 8.40 -3.17
CA MET A 148 -12.56 7.88 -4.53
C MET A 148 -13.17 8.94 -5.44
N CYS A 149 -12.64 9.05 -6.66
CA CYS A 149 -13.23 9.85 -7.75
C CYS A 149 -12.89 9.21 -9.09
N ASP A 150 -13.65 9.58 -10.13
CA ASP A 150 -13.48 9.05 -11.49
C ASP A 150 -12.06 9.30 -12.02
N THR A 151 -11.48 10.46 -11.71
CA THR A 151 -10.12 10.79 -12.12
C THR A 151 -9.09 9.84 -11.50
N LEU A 152 -9.21 9.52 -10.21
CA LEU A 152 -8.34 8.55 -9.54
C LEU A 152 -8.47 7.16 -10.17
N MET A 153 -9.70 6.69 -10.37
CA MET A 153 -9.95 5.36 -10.96
C MET A 153 -9.37 5.26 -12.38
N ARG A 154 -9.49 6.34 -13.15
CA ARG A 154 -8.86 6.44 -14.45
C ARG A 154 -7.33 6.39 -14.36
N VAL A 155 -6.70 7.16 -13.47
CA VAL A 155 -5.25 7.16 -13.27
C VAL A 155 -4.74 5.79 -12.84
N LEU A 156 -5.42 5.12 -11.89
CA LEU A 156 -5.08 3.77 -11.48
C LEU A 156 -5.12 2.79 -12.65
N THR A 157 -6.18 2.85 -13.48
CA THR A 157 -6.33 2.02 -14.68
C THR A 157 -5.20 2.26 -15.68
N GLU A 158 -4.90 3.51 -16.01
CA GLU A 158 -3.83 3.89 -16.95
C GLU A 158 -2.45 3.48 -16.45
N ARG A 159 -2.24 3.47 -15.15
CA ARG A 159 -0.99 2.98 -14.52
C ARG A 159 -0.94 1.46 -14.37
N GLY A 160 -2.04 0.77 -14.67
CA GLY A 160 -2.12 -0.71 -14.66
C GLY A 160 -2.33 -1.32 -13.28
N TYR A 161 -2.80 -0.55 -12.30
CA TYR A 161 -3.30 -1.11 -11.05
C TYR A 161 -4.46 -2.06 -11.33
N LYS A 162 -4.64 -3.06 -10.47
CA LYS A 162 -5.65 -4.10 -10.64
C LYS A 162 -6.79 -3.98 -9.65
N LYS A 163 -6.46 -3.62 -8.42
CA LYS A 163 -7.41 -3.57 -7.32
C LYS A 163 -7.23 -2.29 -6.52
N ASN A 164 -8.37 -1.71 -6.15
CA ASN A 164 -8.47 -0.69 -5.11
C ASN A 164 -9.16 -1.29 -3.90
N PHE A 165 -8.74 -0.94 -2.70
CA PHE A 165 -9.28 -1.51 -1.46
C PHE A 165 -9.87 -0.44 -0.56
N LEU A 166 -11.04 -0.72 -0.03
CA LEU A 166 -11.64 -0.06 1.12
C LEU A 166 -11.57 -1.00 2.32
N TRP A 167 -12.52 -0.93 3.22
CA TRP A 167 -12.64 -1.79 4.39
C TRP A 167 -14.10 -1.96 4.79
N SER A 168 -14.41 -3.06 5.46
CA SER A 168 -15.74 -3.30 6.05
C SER A 168 -15.82 -2.82 7.49
N ASP A 169 -14.68 -2.83 8.20
CA ASP A 169 -14.59 -2.51 9.62
C ASP A 169 -13.37 -1.64 9.90
N ASP A 170 -13.50 -0.68 10.80
CA ASP A 170 -12.47 0.27 11.20
C ASP A 170 -12.26 0.19 12.71
N VAL A 171 -11.03 -0.06 13.16
CA VAL A 171 -10.70 -0.12 14.58
C VAL A 171 -10.65 1.25 15.26
N GLY A 172 -10.78 2.34 14.48
CA GLY A 172 -10.88 3.70 15.00
C GLY A 172 -9.60 4.25 15.63
N ASP A 173 -8.46 3.62 15.37
CA ASP A 173 -7.17 3.99 15.93
C ASP A 173 -6.68 5.35 15.43
N SER A 174 -6.84 5.65 14.14
CA SER A 174 -6.54 6.98 13.56
C SER A 174 -7.49 8.08 14.04
N SER A 175 -8.70 7.71 14.43
CA SER A 175 -9.70 8.63 15.01
C SER A 175 -9.57 8.79 16.52
N LEU A 176 -8.53 8.21 17.13
CA LEU A 176 -8.22 8.25 18.57
C LEU A 176 -9.38 7.80 19.47
N LEU A 177 -10.19 6.85 19.00
CA LEU A 177 -11.31 6.29 19.75
C LEU A 177 -10.86 5.40 20.92
N GLY A 178 -9.56 5.09 20.99
CA GLY A 178 -8.93 4.36 22.07
C GLY A 178 -8.93 2.84 21.89
N VAL A 179 -8.07 2.18 22.68
CA VAL A 179 -7.80 0.74 22.58
C VAL A 179 -9.06 -0.11 22.76
N GLU A 180 -9.90 0.24 23.73
CA GLU A 180 -11.12 -0.51 24.01
C GLU A 180 -12.14 -0.47 22.86
N TYR A 181 -12.19 0.63 22.11
CA TYR A 181 -13.02 0.70 20.90
C TYR A 181 -12.53 -0.31 19.87
N GLY A 182 -11.23 -0.30 19.55
CA GLY A 182 -10.64 -1.22 18.59
C GLY A 182 -10.81 -2.69 19.00
N LYS A 183 -10.60 -3.02 20.28
CA LYS A 183 -10.86 -4.37 20.81
C LYS A 183 -12.34 -4.77 20.67
N ASN A 184 -13.27 -3.86 20.93
CA ASN A 184 -14.69 -4.13 20.77
C ASN A 184 -15.10 -4.40 19.31
N VAL A 185 -14.44 -3.77 18.32
CA VAL A 185 -14.65 -4.12 16.91
C VAL A 185 -14.34 -5.59 16.68
N TYR A 186 -13.18 -6.09 17.09
CA TYR A 186 -12.79 -7.49 16.94
C TYR A 186 -13.69 -8.44 17.73
N LYS A 187 -14.07 -8.06 18.94
CA LYS A 187 -15.01 -8.83 19.75
C LYS A 187 -16.38 -8.97 19.07
N ASN A 188 -16.92 -7.89 18.52
CA ASN A 188 -18.21 -7.93 17.79
C ASN A 188 -18.11 -8.85 16.56
N ILE A 189 -16.98 -8.86 15.86
CA ILE A 189 -16.71 -9.76 14.73
C ILE A 189 -16.71 -11.21 15.22
N SER A 190 -15.94 -11.52 16.29
CA SER A 190 -15.80 -12.89 16.82
C SER A 190 -17.13 -13.46 17.37
N GLU A 191 -17.95 -12.63 17.97
CA GLU A 191 -19.25 -13.00 18.52
C GLU A 191 -20.37 -13.09 17.45
N SER A 192 -20.16 -12.55 16.24
CA SER A 192 -21.15 -12.53 15.16
C SER A 192 -21.43 -13.93 14.60
N LYS A 193 -22.70 -14.34 14.57
CA LYS A 193 -23.13 -15.61 13.98
C LYS A 193 -24.37 -15.41 13.09
N PRO A 194 -24.41 -15.95 11.88
CA PRO A 194 -23.30 -16.70 11.24
C PRO A 194 -22.08 -15.82 11.00
N GLN A 195 -20.91 -16.44 10.80
CA GLN A 195 -19.71 -15.72 10.42
C GLN A 195 -19.92 -14.98 9.08
N HIS A 196 -19.36 -13.79 8.99
CA HIS A 196 -19.33 -12.96 7.79
C HIS A 196 -17.86 -12.66 7.42
N PRO A 197 -17.56 -12.44 6.14
CA PRO A 197 -16.23 -12.04 5.73
C PRO A 197 -15.95 -10.59 6.19
N HIS A 198 -14.69 -10.29 6.48
CA HIS A 198 -14.27 -8.95 6.91
C HIS A 198 -12.96 -8.53 6.27
N MET A 199 -12.82 -7.23 6.06
CA MET A 199 -11.56 -6.56 5.71
C MET A 199 -11.39 -5.39 6.67
N ILE A 200 -10.41 -5.46 7.57
CA ILE A 200 -10.32 -4.59 8.74
C ILE A 200 -9.20 -3.58 8.54
N LEU A 201 -9.55 -2.29 8.69
CA LEU A 201 -8.61 -1.18 8.70
C LEU A 201 -7.95 -1.05 10.07
N ASN A 202 -6.62 -1.10 10.07
CA ASN A 202 -5.73 -0.74 11.16
C ASN A 202 -4.63 0.18 10.60
N HIS A 203 -3.94 0.91 11.47
CA HIS A 203 -2.80 1.74 11.07
C HIS A 203 -1.51 1.26 11.72
N ALA A 204 -0.47 1.06 10.89
CA ALA A 204 0.86 0.65 11.36
C ALA A 204 1.56 1.75 12.17
N SER A 205 1.09 3.00 12.07
CA SER A 205 1.64 4.17 12.74
C SER A 205 1.24 4.33 14.21
N HIS A 206 0.29 3.51 14.71
CA HIS A 206 -0.22 3.62 16.08
C HIS A 206 0.32 2.49 16.98
N GLU A 207 1.15 2.86 17.98
CA GLU A 207 1.74 1.89 18.92
C GLU A 207 0.67 1.07 19.66
N SER A 208 -0.43 1.68 20.06
CA SER A 208 -1.53 0.99 20.75
C SER A 208 -2.19 -0.07 19.87
N THR A 209 -2.32 0.17 18.57
CA THR A 209 -2.80 -0.82 17.62
C THR A 209 -1.87 -2.03 17.58
N VAL A 210 -0.57 -1.79 17.48
CA VAL A 210 0.44 -2.84 17.37
C VAL A 210 0.61 -3.63 18.67
N LYS A 211 0.63 -2.94 19.82
CA LYS A 211 0.97 -3.56 21.11
C LYS A 211 -0.23 -4.11 21.88
N GLU A 212 -1.42 -3.57 21.66
CA GLU A 212 -2.59 -3.89 22.47
C GLU A 212 -3.77 -4.42 21.65
N ILE A 213 -4.11 -3.79 20.51
CA ILE A 213 -5.26 -4.20 19.71
C ILE A 213 -4.94 -5.47 18.90
N LEU A 214 -3.81 -5.51 18.19
CA LEU A 214 -3.46 -6.63 17.32
C LEU A 214 -3.31 -7.97 18.05
N PRO A 215 -2.60 -8.07 19.18
CA PRO A 215 -2.55 -9.34 19.93
C PRO A 215 -3.94 -9.83 20.37
N TYR A 216 -4.79 -8.93 20.86
CA TYR A 216 -6.16 -9.24 21.22
C TYR A 216 -6.99 -9.68 20.01
N ALA A 217 -6.85 -8.97 18.89
CA ALA A 217 -7.55 -9.29 17.65
C ALA A 217 -7.28 -10.71 17.16
N ILE A 218 -6.00 -11.12 17.18
CA ILE A 218 -5.59 -12.46 16.76
C ILE A 218 -6.24 -13.53 17.65
N GLU A 219 -6.19 -13.33 18.99
CA GLU A 219 -6.79 -14.27 19.93
C GLU A 219 -8.30 -14.40 19.72
N GLU A 220 -9.03 -13.29 19.58
CA GLU A 220 -10.49 -13.26 19.35
C GLU A 220 -10.87 -13.95 18.03
N LEU A 221 -10.18 -13.62 16.95
CA LEU A 221 -10.48 -14.17 15.63
C LEU A 221 -10.20 -15.68 15.56
N GLU A 222 -9.10 -16.14 16.14
CA GLU A 222 -8.78 -17.58 16.19
C GLU A 222 -9.74 -18.37 17.09
N CYS A 223 -10.10 -17.83 18.26
CA CYS A 223 -11.12 -18.44 19.12
C CYS A 223 -12.47 -18.56 18.41
N ALA A 224 -12.76 -17.66 17.50
CA ALA A 224 -13.98 -17.70 16.68
C ALA A 224 -13.82 -18.50 15.37
N GLU A 225 -12.69 -19.18 15.16
CA GLU A 225 -12.37 -20.00 13.99
C GLU A 225 -12.34 -19.21 12.66
N TYR A 226 -11.95 -17.93 12.71
CA TYR A 226 -11.65 -17.17 11.51
C TYR A 226 -10.26 -17.50 10.98
N GLU A 227 -10.15 -17.55 9.66
CA GLU A 227 -8.89 -17.63 8.93
C GLU A 227 -8.36 -16.21 8.66
N ILE A 228 -7.22 -15.86 9.26
CA ILE A 228 -6.56 -14.56 9.03
C ILE A 228 -5.71 -14.65 7.77
N VAL A 229 -6.04 -13.85 6.77
CA VAL A 229 -5.44 -13.90 5.43
C VAL A 229 -5.03 -12.51 4.92
N ALA A 230 -4.14 -12.48 3.91
CA ALA A 230 -3.90 -11.26 3.14
C ALA A 230 -5.01 -11.03 2.10
N VAL A 231 -5.14 -9.80 1.58
CA VAL A 231 -6.24 -9.44 0.68
C VAL A 231 -6.24 -10.19 -0.65
N ASP A 232 -5.10 -10.62 -1.17
CA ASP A 232 -5.00 -11.45 -2.36
C ASP A 232 -5.62 -12.83 -2.14
N THR A 233 -5.35 -13.48 -1.00
CA THR A 233 -5.99 -14.73 -0.59
C THR A 233 -7.47 -14.54 -0.26
N CYS A 234 -7.82 -13.45 0.42
CA CYS A 234 -9.17 -13.05 0.79
C CYS A 234 -10.12 -12.96 -0.42
N LEU A 235 -9.61 -12.58 -1.59
CA LEU A 235 -10.37 -12.51 -2.84
C LEU A 235 -10.41 -13.83 -3.61
N GLY A 236 -9.78 -14.89 -3.12
CA GLY A 236 -9.79 -16.21 -3.76
C GLY A 236 -9.37 -16.15 -5.23
N CYS A 237 -10.18 -16.72 -6.13
CA CYS A 237 -9.91 -16.69 -7.58
C CYS A 237 -10.02 -15.27 -8.21
N GLN A 238 -10.55 -14.29 -7.51
CA GLN A 238 -10.55 -12.87 -7.92
C GLN A 238 -9.28 -12.14 -7.45
N GLY A 239 -8.49 -12.73 -6.53
CA GLY A 239 -7.17 -12.26 -6.14
C GLY A 239 -6.18 -12.54 -7.27
N GLU A 240 -5.67 -11.48 -7.88
CA GLU A 240 -4.56 -11.59 -8.83
C GLU A 240 -3.25 -11.39 -8.06
N TRP A 241 -2.14 -11.86 -8.63
CA TRP A 241 -0.81 -11.58 -8.07
C TRP A 241 -0.63 -10.05 -7.86
N PRO A 242 -0.29 -9.58 -6.66
CA PRO A 242 -0.36 -8.16 -6.30
C PRO A 242 0.76 -7.31 -6.90
N TYR A 243 1.66 -7.90 -7.69
CA TYR A 243 2.82 -7.21 -8.22
C TYR A 243 3.05 -7.48 -9.70
N GLU A 244 3.76 -6.55 -10.35
CA GLU A 244 4.46 -6.76 -11.61
C GLU A 244 5.96 -6.84 -11.32
N TRP A 245 6.66 -7.86 -11.81
CA TRP A 245 8.10 -7.91 -11.71
C TRP A 245 8.72 -6.93 -12.71
N VAL A 246 9.56 -6.03 -12.24
CA VAL A 246 10.17 -4.97 -13.05
C VAL A 246 11.70 -4.98 -13.01
N GLY A 247 12.30 -5.97 -12.37
CA GLY A 247 13.76 -6.19 -12.32
C GLY A 247 14.21 -6.65 -10.94
N GLU A 248 15.53 -6.63 -10.73
CA GLU A 248 16.11 -6.93 -9.41
C GLU A 248 16.04 -5.71 -8.49
N PRO A 249 15.99 -5.90 -7.15
CA PRO A 249 16.17 -4.82 -6.20
C PRO A 249 17.47 -4.06 -6.47
N GLN A 250 17.42 -2.74 -6.36
CA GLN A 250 18.55 -1.90 -6.67
C GLN A 250 19.47 -1.70 -5.46
N GLU A 251 20.72 -1.39 -5.74
CA GLU A 251 21.63 -0.85 -4.72
C GLU A 251 21.27 0.60 -4.42
N ARG A 252 21.48 1.01 -3.16
CA ARG A 252 21.17 2.38 -2.73
C ARG A 252 22.11 3.38 -3.41
N ASP A 253 21.53 4.47 -3.89
CA ASP A 253 22.22 5.63 -4.43
C ASP A 253 21.63 6.96 -3.90
N GLU A 254 22.07 8.09 -4.42
CA GLU A 254 21.62 9.44 -4.04
C GLU A 254 20.14 9.74 -4.38
N THR A 255 19.49 8.90 -5.18
CA THR A 255 18.07 9.05 -5.55
C THR A 255 17.11 8.41 -4.56
N TRP A 256 17.62 7.79 -3.48
CA TRP A 256 16.81 7.20 -2.41
C TRP A 256 16.46 8.25 -1.35
N VAL A 257 15.64 9.20 -1.74
CA VAL A 257 15.25 10.34 -0.91
C VAL A 257 13.75 10.60 -0.95
N CYS A 258 13.23 11.11 0.13
CA CYS A 258 11.84 11.56 0.22
C CYS A 258 11.65 13.04 -0.15
#